data_90cdde9da7ba317e2fb4f0132fd49151
#
_entry.id   90cdde9da7ba317e2fb4f0132fd49151
#
_cell.length_a   1.000
_cell.length_b   1.000
_cell.length_c   1.000
_cell.angle_alpha   90.00
_cell.angle_beta   90.00
_cell.angle_gamma   90.00
#
_symmetry.space_group_name_H-M   'P 1'
#
loop_
_entity.id
_entity.type
_entity.pdbx_description
1 polymer ?
#
loop_
_entity_poly.entity_id
_entity_poly.type
_entity_poly.pdbx_seq_one_letter_code
_entity_poly.pdbx_strand_id
1 'polypeptide(L)'
;MRLIETDYTVKDVKKFYWTTISEAYFALDFVDDSGQERYAIVKREGGTVNYYTPSQIISEEDAKAIALADNENYKIMQARLGMIKDTPVWEITIKNDNNTLTYYYLNAQDGSWLQKIENI
;
A
#
# COMPACT_ATOMS: atom_id res chain seq x y z
N MET A 1 2.65 3.59 -17.28
CA MET A 1 1.26 3.13 -17.04
C MET A 1 0.75 2.21 -18.13
N ARG A 2 1.64 1.77 -19.00
CA ARG A 2 1.27 0.95 -20.14
C ARG A 2 0.57 -0.37 -19.74
N LEU A 3 1.02 -1.03 -18.66
CA LEU A 3 0.41 -2.29 -18.20
C LEU A 3 -1.03 -2.09 -17.71
N ILE A 4 -1.29 -1.00 -17.02
CA ILE A 4 -2.61 -0.68 -16.51
C ILE A 4 -3.53 -0.20 -17.63
N GLU A 5 -3.01 0.60 -18.56
CA GLU A 5 -3.80 1.13 -19.68
C GLU A 5 -4.23 0.07 -20.68
N THR A 6 -3.67 -1.14 -20.60
CA THR A 6 -4.16 -2.30 -21.34
C THR A 6 -5.55 -2.71 -20.85
N ASP A 7 -5.81 -2.57 -19.55
CA ASP A 7 -7.06 -2.98 -18.91
C ASP A 7 -8.02 -1.83 -18.65
N TYR A 8 -7.49 -0.66 -18.30
CA TYR A 8 -8.26 0.53 -17.96
C TYR A 8 -7.61 1.77 -18.54
N THR A 9 -8.44 2.73 -18.95
CA THR A 9 -7.95 4.06 -19.30
C THR A 9 -7.73 4.85 -18.02
N VAL A 10 -6.50 5.24 -17.77
CA VAL A 10 -6.15 6.04 -16.58
C VAL A 10 -6.42 7.51 -16.87
N LYS A 11 -7.39 8.08 -16.15
CA LYS A 11 -7.76 9.49 -16.28
C LYS A 11 -6.93 10.37 -15.36
N ASP A 12 -6.71 9.91 -14.13
CA ASP A 12 -6.00 10.66 -13.11
C ASP A 12 -5.29 9.71 -12.16
N VAL A 13 -4.03 10.00 -11.86
CA VAL A 13 -3.25 9.24 -10.87
C VAL A 13 -3.25 10.03 -9.58
N LYS A 14 -3.86 9.48 -8.54
CA LYS A 14 -3.94 10.11 -7.23
C LYS A 14 -2.67 9.90 -6.42
N LYS A 15 -2.16 8.67 -6.42
CA LYS A 15 -0.93 8.31 -5.72
C LYS A 15 -0.19 7.19 -6.42
N PHE A 16 1.12 7.19 -6.25
CA PHE A 16 2.02 6.14 -6.71
C PHE A 16 2.82 5.61 -5.52
N TYR A 17 2.97 4.29 -5.44
CA TYR A 17 3.71 3.64 -4.36
C TYR A 17 4.74 2.68 -4.95
N TRP A 18 5.86 2.54 -4.25
CA TRP A 18 6.90 1.58 -4.58
C TRP A 18 7.21 0.78 -3.32
N THR A 19 7.18 -0.56 -3.40
CA THR A 19 7.51 -1.43 -2.27
C THR A 19 8.48 -2.52 -2.70
N THR A 20 9.29 -3.00 -1.75
CA THR A 20 10.25 -4.09 -1.95
C THR A 20 10.23 -5.03 -0.74
N ILE A 21 9.05 -5.46 -0.30
CA ILE A 21 8.91 -6.27 0.91
C ILE A 21 9.53 -7.65 0.70
N SER A 22 8.96 -8.46 -0.18
CA SER A 22 9.54 -9.75 -0.60
C SER A 22 9.97 -9.68 -2.05
N GLU A 23 9.26 -8.90 -2.86
CA GLU A 23 9.53 -8.62 -4.26
C GLU A 23 9.21 -7.17 -4.52
N ALA A 24 9.66 -6.64 -5.65
CA ALA A 24 9.39 -5.25 -6.00
C ALA A 24 8.00 -5.12 -6.65
N TYR A 25 7.23 -4.17 -6.16
CA TYR A 25 5.90 -3.84 -6.68
C TYR A 25 5.76 -2.34 -6.87
N PHE A 26 4.96 -1.97 -7.88
CA PHE A 26 4.40 -0.63 -7.98
C PHE A 26 2.95 -0.69 -7.60
N ALA A 27 2.43 0.36 -7.01
CA ALA A 27 1.00 0.48 -6.80
C ALA A 27 0.55 1.88 -7.20
N LEU A 28 -0.65 1.94 -7.77
CA LEU A 28 -1.26 3.20 -8.16
C LEU A 28 -2.66 3.29 -7.56
N ASP A 29 -2.96 4.45 -7.02
CA ASP A 29 -4.33 4.86 -6.73
C ASP A 29 -4.73 5.80 -7.87
N PHE A 30 -5.67 5.38 -8.69
CA PHE A 30 -6.03 6.12 -9.89
C PHE A 30 -7.54 6.13 -10.14
N VAL A 31 -7.96 7.05 -11.00
CA VAL A 31 -9.34 7.14 -11.46
C VAL A 31 -9.36 6.77 -12.94
N ASP A 32 -10.24 5.84 -13.33
CA ASP A 32 -10.41 5.47 -14.73
C ASP A 32 -11.32 6.46 -15.48
N ASP A 33 -11.52 6.25 -16.76
CA ASP A 33 -12.31 7.16 -17.62
C ASP A 33 -13.80 7.16 -17.30
N SER A 34 -14.29 6.17 -16.54
CA SER A 34 -15.67 6.16 -16.05
C SER A 34 -15.85 6.90 -14.72
N GLY A 35 -14.75 7.41 -14.15
CA GLY A 35 -14.77 8.09 -12.86
C GLY A 35 -14.65 7.16 -11.66
N GLN A 36 -14.39 5.87 -11.89
CA GLN A 36 -14.21 4.89 -10.81
C GLN A 36 -12.79 4.93 -10.28
N GLU A 37 -12.64 5.11 -8.97
CA GLU A 37 -11.33 4.98 -8.31
C GLU A 37 -10.95 3.50 -8.22
N ARG A 38 -9.69 3.21 -8.51
CA ARG A 38 -9.13 1.86 -8.44
C ARG A 38 -7.72 1.88 -7.90
N TYR A 39 -7.33 0.76 -7.30
CA TYR A 39 -5.94 0.49 -6.94
C TYR A 39 -5.42 -0.58 -7.89
N ALA A 40 -4.23 -0.35 -8.44
CA ALA A 40 -3.52 -1.36 -9.23
C ALA A 40 -2.21 -1.67 -8.53
N ILE A 41 -1.93 -2.95 -8.32
CA ILE A 41 -0.66 -3.40 -7.77
C ILE A 41 0.03 -4.23 -8.83
N VAL A 42 1.18 -3.73 -9.31
CA VAL A 42 1.92 -4.31 -10.43
C VAL A 42 3.19 -4.94 -9.91
N LYS A 43 3.34 -6.24 -10.15
CA LYS A 43 4.59 -6.94 -9.87
C LYS A 43 5.62 -6.50 -10.89
N ARG A 44 6.75 -5.94 -10.44
CA ARG A 44 7.77 -5.42 -11.33
C ARG A 44 8.30 -6.47 -12.30
N GLU A 45 8.59 -7.66 -11.77
CA GLU A 45 9.08 -8.77 -12.57
C GLU A 45 7.90 -9.60 -13.05
N GLY A 46 7.75 -9.73 -14.35
CA GLY A 46 6.65 -10.46 -14.97
C GLY A 46 5.42 -9.62 -15.31
N GLY A 47 5.26 -8.44 -14.71
CA GLY A 47 4.21 -7.51 -15.06
C GLY A 47 2.79 -7.93 -14.69
N THR A 48 2.62 -8.86 -13.74
CA THR A 48 1.30 -9.24 -13.24
C THR A 48 0.64 -8.06 -12.53
N VAL A 49 -0.63 -7.79 -12.87
CA VAL A 49 -1.38 -6.66 -12.31
C VAL A 49 -2.59 -7.19 -11.56
N ASN A 50 -2.79 -6.70 -10.33
CA ASN A 50 -3.97 -6.97 -9.55
C ASN A 50 -4.71 -5.65 -9.31
N TYR A 51 -6.03 -5.66 -9.48
CA TYR A 51 -6.88 -4.48 -9.34
C TYR A 51 -7.81 -4.62 -8.15
N TYR A 52 -8.02 -3.50 -7.45
CA TYR A 52 -8.93 -3.44 -6.31
C TYR A 52 -9.72 -2.13 -6.37
N THR A 53 -10.94 -2.15 -5.81
CA THR A 53 -11.74 -0.95 -5.62
C THR A 53 -11.58 -0.44 -4.19
N PRO A 54 -11.99 0.80 -3.88
CA PRO A 54 -11.96 1.29 -2.49
C PRO A 54 -12.80 0.48 -1.51
N SER A 55 -13.76 -0.32 -2.00
CA SER A 55 -14.52 -1.23 -1.15
C SER A 55 -13.78 -2.52 -0.80
N GLN A 56 -12.71 -2.83 -1.53
CA GLN A 56 -11.92 -4.06 -1.35
C GLN A 56 -10.62 -3.82 -0.58
N ILE A 57 -10.17 -2.59 -0.51
CA ILE A 57 -8.92 -2.20 0.15
C ILE A 57 -9.19 -1.02 1.07
N ILE A 58 -8.67 -1.06 2.30
CA ILE A 58 -8.74 0.09 3.20
C ILE A 58 -7.87 1.22 2.64
N SER A 59 -8.25 2.46 2.93
CA SER A 59 -7.51 3.63 2.48
C SER A 59 -6.18 3.79 3.22
N GLU A 60 -5.28 4.58 2.66
CA GLU A 60 -4.04 4.95 3.32
C GLU A 60 -4.32 5.60 4.69
N GLU A 61 -5.33 6.45 4.77
CA GLU A 61 -5.72 7.13 6.00
C GLU A 61 -6.16 6.14 7.07
N ASP A 62 -6.97 5.14 6.68
CA ASP A 62 -7.42 4.10 7.60
C ASP A 62 -6.25 3.23 8.07
N ALA A 63 -5.33 2.89 7.17
CA ALA A 63 -4.14 2.11 7.51
C ALA A 63 -3.26 2.85 8.52
N LYS A 64 -3.05 4.14 8.31
CA LYS A 64 -2.29 4.99 9.23
C LYS A 64 -2.97 5.08 10.60
N ALA A 65 -4.29 5.20 10.63
CA ALA A 65 -5.05 5.27 11.87
C ALA A 65 -4.92 3.98 12.68
N ILE A 66 -4.97 2.83 12.01
CA ILE A 66 -4.78 1.53 12.67
C ILE A 66 -3.37 1.42 13.26
N ALA A 67 -2.36 1.80 12.49
CA ALA A 67 -0.96 1.75 12.95
C ALA A 67 -0.72 2.69 14.14
N LEU A 68 -1.31 3.89 14.13
CA LEU A 68 -1.21 4.84 15.24
C LEU A 68 -1.89 4.34 16.50
N ALA A 69 -3.01 3.64 16.39
CA ALA A 69 -3.70 3.09 17.54
C ALA A 69 -2.82 2.09 18.31
N ASP A 70 -1.99 1.33 17.59
CA ASP A 70 -1.03 0.39 18.19
C ASP A 70 0.28 1.04 18.62
N ASN A 71 0.60 2.22 18.07
CA ASN A 71 1.90 2.88 18.24
C ASN A 71 1.72 4.37 18.49
N GLU A 72 0.84 4.74 19.41
CA GLU A 72 0.34 6.11 19.58
C GLU A 72 1.38 7.16 19.95
N ASN A 73 2.53 6.77 20.51
CA ASN A 73 3.60 7.69 20.87
C ASN A 73 4.65 7.86 19.77
N TYR A 74 4.39 7.29 18.60
CA TYR A 74 5.33 7.28 17.48
C TYR A 74 4.83 8.12 16.34
N LYS A 75 5.73 8.48 15.44
CA LYS A 75 5.42 9.30 14.28
C LYS A 75 5.42 8.45 13.02
N ILE A 76 4.34 8.53 12.24
CA ILE A 76 4.28 7.87 10.94
C ILE A 76 5.08 8.68 9.93
N MET A 77 6.05 8.04 9.29
CA MET A 77 6.88 8.66 8.25
C MET A 77 6.25 8.52 6.87
N GLN A 78 5.73 7.34 6.55
CA GLN A 78 5.13 7.08 5.25
C GLN A 78 4.29 5.81 5.27
N ALA A 79 3.45 5.66 4.26
CA ALA A 79 2.68 4.46 4.00
C ALA A 79 2.84 4.07 2.54
N ARG A 80 2.98 2.78 2.27
CA ARG A 80 3.14 2.26 0.91
C ARG A 80 2.25 1.05 0.70
N LEU A 81 1.65 0.96 -0.48
CA LEU A 81 0.83 -0.18 -0.87
C LEU A 81 1.69 -1.16 -1.69
N GLY A 82 1.65 -2.42 -1.33
CA GLY A 82 2.39 -3.48 -2.02
C GLY A 82 1.73 -4.82 -1.81
N MET A 83 2.52 -5.89 -1.95
CA MET A 83 2.03 -7.25 -1.76
C MET A 83 3.04 -8.10 -1.00
N ILE A 84 2.53 -9.01 -0.18
CA ILE A 84 3.29 -10.13 0.36
C ILE A 84 2.58 -11.39 -0.14
N LYS A 85 3.26 -12.15 -0.99
CA LYS A 85 2.65 -13.29 -1.71
C LYS A 85 1.43 -12.76 -2.47
N ASP A 86 0.27 -13.31 -2.30
CA ASP A 86 -0.93 -12.88 -3.03
C ASP A 86 -1.83 -11.93 -2.20
N THR A 87 -1.31 -11.38 -1.11
CA THR A 87 -2.07 -10.52 -0.21
C THR A 87 -1.66 -9.07 -0.38
N PRO A 88 -2.59 -8.15 -0.71
CA PRO A 88 -2.27 -6.73 -0.73
C PRO A 88 -2.01 -6.24 0.69
N VAL A 89 -0.99 -5.40 0.84
CA VAL A 89 -0.45 -5.01 2.15
C VAL A 89 -0.18 -3.52 2.18
N TRP A 90 -0.53 -2.86 3.30
CA TRP A 90 -0.03 -1.54 3.63
C TRP A 90 1.22 -1.67 4.49
N GLU A 91 2.33 -1.14 4.01
CA GLU A 91 3.57 -1.00 4.78
C GLU A 91 3.61 0.39 5.39
N ILE A 92 3.57 0.47 6.72
CA ILE A 92 3.63 1.73 7.45
C ILE A 92 5.01 1.85 8.08
N THR A 93 5.74 2.91 7.74
CA THR A 93 7.05 3.19 8.35
C THR A 93 6.84 4.16 9.50
N ILE A 94 7.27 3.76 10.68
CA ILE A 94 7.08 4.51 11.93
C ILE A 94 8.45 4.88 12.50
N LYS A 95 8.61 6.13 12.92
CA LYS A 95 9.80 6.58 13.61
C LYS A 95 9.60 6.42 15.12
N ASN A 96 10.52 5.68 15.75
CA ASN A 96 10.51 5.44 17.18
C ASN A 96 11.19 6.61 17.93
N ASP A 97 10.99 6.70 19.25
CA ASP A 97 11.56 7.74 20.08
C ASP A 97 13.10 7.73 20.10
N ASN A 98 13.71 6.57 19.88
CA ASN A 98 15.16 6.40 19.86
C ASN A 98 15.79 6.57 18.48
N ASN A 99 15.08 7.19 17.54
CA ASN A 99 15.52 7.40 16.14
C ASN A 99 15.67 6.12 15.30
N THR A 100 15.18 5.00 15.79
CA THR A 100 15.08 3.79 14.97
C THR A 100 13.74 3.77 14.24
N LEU A 101 13.61 2.85 13.28
CA LEU A 101 12.38 2.71 12.50
C LEU A 101 11.67 1.40 12.85
N THR A 102 10.36 1.41 12.74
CA THR A 102 9.52 0.23 12.79
C THR A 102 8.78 0.13 11.46
N TYR A 103 8.80 -1.04 10.85
CA TYR A 103 7.98 -1.35 9.69
C TYR A 103 6.79 -2.17 10.17
N TYR A 104 5.60 -1.66 9.95
CA TYR A 104 4.35 -2.24 10.40
C TYR A 104 3.52 -2.64 9.18
N TYR A 105 3.13 -3.90 9.09
CA TYR A 105 2.46 -4.44 7.91
C TYR A 105 1.03 -4.85 8.24
N LEU A 106 0.09 -4.31 7.46
CA LEU A 106 -1.34 -4.59 7.60
C LEU A 106 -1.85 -5.25 6.33
N ASN A 107 -2.77 -6.21 6.48
CA ASN A 107 -3.54 -6.70 5.36
C ASN A 107 -4.39 -5.55 4.84
N ALA A 108 -4.21 -5.17 3.58
CA ALA A 108 -4.90 -4.02 3.02
C ALA A 108 -6.39 -4.27 2.79
N GLN A 109 -6.83 -5.53 2.79
CA GLN A 109 -8.23 -5.86 2.56
C GLN A 109 -9.08 -5.69 3.82
N ASP A 110 -8.55 -6.01 5.00
CA ASP A 110 -9.32 -5.97 6.25
C ASP A 110 -8.66 -5.19 7.37
N GLY A 111 -7.44 -4.70 7.17
CA GLY A 111 -6.72 -3.94 8.19
C GLY A 111 -6.11 -4.78 9.30
N SER A 112 -6.13 -6.11 9.19
CA SER A 112 -5.55 -6.96 10.21
C SER A 112 -4.02 -6.87 10.22
N TRP A 113 -3.44 -7.03 11.40
CA TRP A 113 -1.99 -7.01 11.56
C TRP A 113 -1.36 -8.26 10.97
N LEU A 114 -0.27 -8.09 10.21
CA LEU A 114 0.47 -9.20 9.62
C LEU A 114 1.82 -9.41 10.30
N GLN A 115 2.62 -8.36 10.37
CA GLN A 115 3.93 -8.45 11.03
C GLN A 115 4.45 -7.07 11.37
N LYS A 116 5.48 -7.05 12.22
CA LYS A 116 6.11 -5.82 12.68
C LYS A 116 7.62 -6.08 12.79
N ILE A 117 8.41 -5.21 12.19
CA ILE A 117 9.88 -5.27 12.26
C ILE A 117 10.33 -4.00 12.99
N GLU A 118 10.87 -4.17 14.19
CA GLU A 118 11.21 -3.05 15.07
C GLU A 118 12.71 -2.75 15.09
N ASN A 119 13.02 -1.51 15.45
CA ASN A 119 14.38 -1.05 15.81
C ASN A 119 15.40 -1.25 14.68
N ILE A 120 14.98 -0.91 13.49
CA ILE A 120 15.88 -0.96 12.33
C ILE A 120 16.67 0.34 12.17
#